data_ad58fce62a4a23f6d14626a83cf6a507
#
_entry.id   ad58fce62a4a23f6d14626a83cf6a507
#
_cell.length_a   1.000
_cell.length_b   1.000
_cell.length_c   1.000
_cell.angle_alpha   90.00
_cell.angle_beta   90.00
_cell.angle_gamma   90.00
#
_symmetry.space_group_name_H-M   'P 1'
#
loop_
_entity.id
_entity.type
_entity.pdbx_description
1 polymer ?
#
loop_
_entity_poly.entity_id
_entity_poly.type
_entity_poly.pdbx_seq_one_letter_code
_entity_poly.pdbx_strand_id
1 'polypeptide(L)'
;SYSWMMSSDEDRYMFHYKNNTCYKEYYNDTLFTITPDSLEPRYIFQMGKYALPMECRFEYLNGDGKRFQELAAPYLQYNTIETDSYVFMPYSNWTGEKARENQLAIYDKKGRSCFKVANGYIKNDLTPGLPFRPVTALDEHTLLCMWDAAEILEKAEKTPSILQIEPLKGLNEDDNPVMMIVYLKQP
;
A
#
# COMPACT_ATOMS: atom_id res chain seq x y z
N SER A 1 16.91 5.20 -32.93
CA SER A 1 16.31 4.22 -32.04
C SER A 1 16.14 4.90 -30.68
N TYR A 2 14.93 5.41 -30.40
CA TYR A 2 14.61 5.94 -29.08
C TYR A 2 14.27 4.74 -28.20
N SER A 3 15.17 4.38 -27.29
CA SER A 3 14.89 3.50 -26.19
C SER A 3 14.02 4.29 -25.20
N TRP A 4 12.75 3.98 -25.13
CA TRP A 4 11.92 4.41 -24.03
C TRP A 4 12.34 3.62 -22.80
N MET A 5 13.17 4.23 -21.96
CA MET A 5 13.31 3.76 -20.60
C MET A 5 12.03 4.20 -19.88
N MET A 6 11.03 3.32 -19.85
CA MET A 6 9.99 3.43 -18.86
C MET A 6 10.68 3.13 -17.51
N SER A 7 11.18 4.18 -16.84
CA SER A 7 11.24 4.10 -15.40
C SER A 7 9.78 4.09 -14.97
N SER A 8 9.24 2.92 -14.65
CA SER A 8 7.97 2.90 -13.95
C SER A 8 8.18 3.64 -12.65
N ASP A 9 7.40 4.67 -12.39
CA ASP A 9 7.33 5.33 -11.08
C ASP A 9 6.97 4.33 -9.96
N GLU A 10 6.71 3.07 -10.34
CA GLU A 10 6.35 1.95 -9.50
C GLU A 10 7.52 1.34 -8.72
N ASP A 11 8.78 1.57 -9.14
CA ASP A 11 9.96 0.96 -8.49
C ASP A 11 10.39 1.66 -7.20
N ARG A 12 9.80 2.80 -6.91
CA ARG A 12 10.13 3.62 -5.74
C ARG A 12 8.98 4.53 -5.36
N TYR A 13 8.88 4.84 -4.08
CA TYR A 13 7.93 5.83 -3.61
C TYR A 13 8.54 6.74 -2.55
N MET A 14 8.00 7.95 -2.47
CA MET A 14 8.34 8.94 -1.48
C MET A 14 7.07 9.43 -0.80
N PHE A 15 7.17 9.70 0.48
CA PHE A 15 6.11 10.34 1.27
C PHE A 15 6.71 11.24 2.34
N HIS A 16 5.88 12.11 2.87
CA HIS A 16 6.26 12.97 3.98
C HIS A 16 5.75 12.37 5.29
N TYR A 17 6.63 12.38 6.29
CA TYR A 17 6.26 12.11 7.67
C TYR A 17 6.90 13.17 8.57
N LYS A 18 6.07 13.98 9.24
CA LYS A 18 6.51 15.20 9.92
C LYS A 18 7.29 16.09 8.93
N ASN A 19 8.44 16.57 9.34
CA ASN A 19 9.29 17.42 8.50
C ASN A 19 10.31 16.62 7.64
N ASN A 20 10.14 15.31 7.55
CA ASN A 20 11.08 14.46 6.82
C ASN A 20 10.45 13.93 5.53
N THR A 21 11.25 13.89 4.47
CA THR A 21 10.92 13.12 3.27
C THR A 21 11.44 11.70 3.46
N CYS A 22 10.55 10.73 3.35
CA CYS A 22 10.87 9.31 3.42
C CYS A 22 10.93 8.72 2.01
N TYR A 23 11.86 7.79 1.80
CA TYR A 23 12.13 7.17 0.52
C TYR A 23 12.32 5.66 0.66
N LYS A 24 11.68 4.87 -0.22
CA LYS A 24 11.84 3.43 -0.30
C LYS A 24 11.87 2.96 -1.76
N GLU A 25 12.72 1.99 -2.04
CA GLU A 25 12.72 1.21 -3.27
C GLU A 25 12.09 -0.17 -3.02
N TYR A 26 11.43 -0.73 -4.02
CA TYR A 26 10.86 -2.07 -3.91
C TYR A 26 11.91 -3.17 -3.70
N TYR A 27 13.09 -3.02 -4.30
CA TYR A 27 14.17 -4.00 -4.22
C TYR A 27 15.07 -3.82 -2.98
N ASN A 28 14.74 -2.88 -2.10
CA ASN A 28 15.50 -2.60 -0.90
C ASN A 28 14.56 -2.63 0.30
N ASP A 29 14.84 -3.49 1.27
CA ASP A 29 14.03 -3.63 2.48
C ASP A 29 14.28 -2.52 3.52
N THR A 30 14.87 -1.42 3.10
CA THR A 30 15.13 -0.25 3.96
C THR A 30 14.27 0.93 3.54
N LEU A 31 13.55 1.50 4.49
CA LEU A 31 12.95 2.83 4.38
C LEU A 31 13.98 3.84 4.86
N PHE A 32 14.24 4.86 4.07
CA PHE A 32 15.19 5.91 4.37
C PHE A 32 14.49 7.23 4.68
N THR A 33 15.15 8.07 5.47
CA THR A 33 14.91 9.50 5.53
C THR A 33 15.90 10.19 4.61
N ILE A 34 15.41 11.08 3.74
CA ILE A 34 16.26 11.92 2.89
C ILE A 34 16.73 13.11 3.73
N THR A 35 18.04 13.29 3.81
CA THR A 35 18.68 14.49 4.35
C THR A 35 19.39 15.25 3.23
N PRO A 36 19.83 16.49 3.43
CA PRO A 36 20.58 17.23 2.39
C PRO A 36 21.82 16.50 1.88
N ASP A 37 22.45 15.68 2.73
CA ASP A 37 23.76 15.09 2.45
C ASP A 37 23.71 13.56 2.27
N SER A 38 22.61 12.89 2.66
CA SER A 38 22.58 11.42 2.71
C SER A 38 21.16 10.81 2.73
N LEU A 39 21.11 9.48 2.54
CA LEU A 39 19.97 8.66 2.87
C LEU A 39 20.23 7.98 4.22
N GLU A 40 19.46 8.32 5.23
CA GLU A 40 19.59 7.75 6.57
C GLU A 40 18.59 6.62 6.77
N PRO A 41 19.02 5.40 7.16
CA PRO A 41 18.11 4.30 7.45
C PRO A 41 17.13 4.66 8.58
N ARG A 42 15.84 4.53 8.30
CA ARG A 42 14.75 4.78 9.26
C ARG A 42 14.16 3.49 9.80
N TYR A 43 13.83 2.57 8.91
CA TYR A 43 13.38 1.22 9.23
C TYR A 43 14.05 0.22 8.30
N ILE A 44 14.38 -0.95 8.83
CA ILE A 44 14.84 -2.12 8.07
C ILE A 44 13.79 -3.21 8.27
N PHE A 45 13.14 -3.61 7.18
CA PHE A 45 12.12 -4.65 7.18
C PHE A 45 12.77 -6.02 6.96
N GLN A 46 12.72 -6.88 7.96
CA GLN A 46 13.30 -8.22 7.86
C GLN A 46 12.30 -9.17 7.18
N MET A 47 12.24 -9.13 5.87
CA MET A 47 11.32 -9.96 5.06
C MET A 47 11.73 -11.44 5.00
N GLY A 48 12.98 -11.77 5.40
CA GLY A 48 13.48 -13.14 5.41
C GLY A 48 13.37 -13.81 4.04
N LYS A 49 12.79 -15.01 4.00
CA LYS A 49 12.61 -15.77 2.73
C LYS A 49 11.63 -15.13 1.72
N TYR A 50 10.93 -14.08 2.11
CA TYR A 50 9.99 -13.37 1.25
C TYR A 50 10.57 -12.08 0.65
N ALA A 51 11.81 -11.72 1.02
CA ALA A 51 12.53 -10.61 0.40
C ALA A 51 12.79 -10.90 -1.07
N LEU A 52 12.50 -9.94 -1.95
CA LEU A 52 12.76 -10.09 -3.37
C LEU A 52 14.28 -10.11 -3.62
N PRO A 53 14.84 -11.18 -4.21
CA PRO A 53 16.26 -11.23 -4.54
C PRO A 53 16.65 -10.15 -5.55
N MET A 54 17.83 -9.59 -5.39
CA MET A 54 18.35 -8.56 -6.29
C MET A 54 18.45 -9.04 -7.75
N GLU A 55 18.66 -10.35 -7.94
CA GLU A 55 18.73 -10.99 -9.25
C GLU A 55 17.44 -10.79 -10.05
N CYS A 56 16.28 -10.76 -9.40
CA CYS A 56 15.00 -10.51 -10.07
C CYS A 56 14.97 -9.15 -10.76
N ARG A 57 15.63 -8.14 -10.20
CA ARG A 57 15.72 -6.80 -10.80
C ARG A 57 16.45 -6.81 -12.14
N PHE A 58 17.49 -7.63 -12.25
CA PHE A 58 18.26 -7.72 -13.50
C PHE A 58 17.45 -8.33 -14.65
N GLU A 59 16.62 -9.33 -14.38
CA GLU A 59 15.71 -9.91 -15.39
C GLU A 59 14.72 -8.85 -15.91
N TYR A 60 14.15 -8.05 -15.03
CA TYR A 60 13.28 -6.94 -15.42
C TYR A 60 14.01 -5.90 -16.29
N LEU A 61 15.22 -5.50 -15.90
CA LEU A 61 16.04 -4.53 -16.63
C LEU A 61 16.49 -5.07 -18.00
N ASN A 62 16.63 -6.38 -18.15
CA ASN A 62 16.96 -7.03 -19.42
C ASN A 62 15.75 -7.13 -20.37
N GLY A 63 14.56 -6.69 -19.93
CA GLY A 63 13.34 -6.69 -20.73
C GLY A 63 12.62 -8.05 -20.76
N ASP A 64 13.04 -9.03 -19.96
CA ASP A 64 12.33 -10.32 -19.83
C ASP A 64 11.28 -10.25 -18.70
N GLY A 65 10.19 -9.54 -18.96
CA GLY A 65 9.09 -9.41 -18.01
C GLY A 65 8.44 -10.75 -17.63
N LYS A 66 8.43 -11.72 -18.52
CA LYS A 66 7.90 -13.06 -18.22
C LYS A 66 8.79 -13.78 -17.22
N ARG A 67 10.10 -13.77 -17.45
CA ARG A 67 11.07 -14.40 -16.55
C ARG A 67 11.07 -13.73 -15.18
N PHE A 68 10.98 -12.40 -15.17
CA PHE A 68 10.81 -11.65 -13.91
C PHE A 68 9.57 -12.11 -13.15
N GLN A 69 8.41 -12.21 -13.82
CA GLN A 69 7.17 -12.65 -13.19
C GLN A 69 7.29 -14.06 -12.59
N GLU A 70 7.90 -15.01 -13.29
CA GLU A 70 8.11 -16.35 -12.78
C GLU A 70 9.01 -16.37 -11.53
N LEU A 71 10.10 -15.61 -11.55
CA LEU A 71 11.05 -15.55 -10.44
C LEU A 71 10.50 -14.78 -9.25
N ALA A 72 9.78 -13.68 -9.47
CA ALA A 72 9.28 -12.82 -8.41
C ALA A 72 8.02 -13.35 -7.70
N ALA A 73 7.31 -14.32 -8.30
CA ALA A 73 6.04 -14.83 -7.79
C ALA A 73 6.03 -15.26 -6.31
N PRO A 74 7.06 -15.91 -5.74
CA PRO A 74 7.04 -16.33 -4.34
C PRO A 74 7.36 -15.19 -3.34
N TYR A 75 7.79 -14.03 -3.83
CA TYR A 75 8.24 -12.93 -2.98
C TYR A 75 7.15 -11.88 -2.79
N LEU A 76 7.33 -11.04 -1.77
CA LEU A 76 6.37 -10.01 -1.40
C LEU A 76 6.84 -8.63 -1.85
N GLN A 77 5.92 -7.87 -2.41
CA GLN A 77 6.03 -6.43 -2.56
C GLN A 77 5.20 -5.74 -1.47
N TYR A 78 5.66 -4.62 -0.97
CA TYR A 78 4.97 -3.87 0.07
C TYR A 78 5.29 -2.39 0.02
N ASN A 79 4.32 -1.60 0.46
CA ASN A 79 4.47 -0.17 0.71
C ASN A 79 4.49 0.11 2.20
N THR A 80 4.83 1.33 2.58
CA THR A 80 4.78 1.78 3.96
C THR A 80 4.01 3.08 4.07
N ILE A 81 3.14 3.16 5.07
CA ILE A 81 2.37 4.35 5.41
C ILE A 81 2.64 4.61 6.88
N GLU A 82 3.25 5.73 7.20
CA GLU A 82 3.69 6.01 8.57
C GLU A 82 2.81 7.06 9.22
N THR A 83 2.41 6.79 10.46
CA THR A 83 1.73 7.71 11.39
C THR A 83 2.51 7.78 12.69
N ASP A 84 2.09 8.60 13.64
CA ASP A 84 2.78 8.70 14.94
C ASP A 84 2.78 7.39 15.71
N SER A 85 1.68 6.65 15.68
CA SER A 85 1.53 5.42 16.45
C SER A 85 1.88 4.15 15.68
N TYR A 86 1.74 4.16 14.35
CA TYR A 86 1.81 2.93 13.54
C TYR A 86 2.60 3.10 12.25
N VAL A 87 3.12 1.98 11.75
CA VAL A 87 3.52 1.83 10.34
C VAL A 87 2.61 0.77 9.73
N PHE A 88 1.81 1.17 8.75
CA PHE A 88 0.96 0.28 7.96
C PHE A 88 1.76 -0.22 6.76
N MET A 89 1.68 -1.51 6.51
CA MET A 89 2.39 -2.17 5.41
C MET A 89 1.39 -2.96 4.58
N PRO A 90 0.70 -2.32 3.61
CA PRO A 90 -0.03 -3.05 2.59
C PRO A 90 0.97 -3.85 1.74
N TYR A 91 0.69 -5.14 1.53
CA TYR A 91 1.57 -6.04 0.79
C TYR A 91 0.80 -7.06 -0.03
N SER A 92 1.43 -7.57 -1.07
CA SER A 92 0.95 -8.66 -1.91
C SER A 92 2.12 -9.45 -2.47
N ASN A 93 1.86 -10.57 -3.12
CA ASN A 93 2.88 -11.19 -3.96
C ASN A 93 3.13 -10.34 -5.20
N TRP A 94 4.33 -10.43 -5.77
CA TRP A 94 4.70 -9.67 -6.96
C TRP A 94 3.86 -10.02 -8.18
N THR A 95 3.54 -11.30 -8.36
CA THR A 95 2.88 -11.77 -9.57
C THR A 95 1.98 -12.98 -9.32
N GLY A 96 1.17 -13.34 -10.32
CA GLY A 96 0.32 -14.51 -10.33
C GLY A 96 -1.17 -14.18 -10.14
N GLU A 97 -2.05 -15.11 -10.45
CA GLU A 97 -3.51 -14.94 -10.29
C GLU A 97 -3.93 -14.68 -8.83
N LYS A 98 -3.15 -15.18 -7.87
CA LYS A 98 -3.32 -14.92 -6.42
C LYS A 98 -2.54 -13.69 -5.93
N ALA A 99 -1.80 -13.01 -6.80
CA ALA A 99 -0.90 -11.92 -6.43
C ALA A 99 -1.63 -10.70 -5.84
N ARG A 100 -2.91 -10.59 -6.04
CA ARG A 100 -3.69 -9.40 -5.71
C ARG A 100 -4.61 -9.54 -4.49
N GLU A 101 -4.44 -10.56 -3.69
CA GLU A 101 -5.00 -10.51 -2.34
C GLU A 101 -4.20 -9.50 -1.53
N ASN A 102 -4.62 -8.24 -1.60
CA ASN A 102 -4.01 -7.19 -0.80
C ASN A 102 -4.09 -7.56 0.67
N GLN A 103 -2.93 -7.79 1.27
CA GLN A 103 -2.77 -8.07 2.69
C GLN A 103 -2.32 -6.80 3.40
N LEU A 104 -2.47 -6.77 4.71
CA LEU A 104 -2.03 -5.66 5.53
C LEU A 104 -1.33 -6.18 6.78
N ALA A 105 -0.13 -5.66 7.04
CA ALA A 105 0.54 -5.76 8.33
C ALA A 105 0.63 -4.38 8.97
N ILE A 106 0.64 -4.35 10.31
CA ILE A 106 0.75 -3.12 11.08
C ILE A 106 1.85 -3.30 12.12
N TYR A 107 2.78 -2.36 12.17
CA TYR A 107 3.74 -2.24 13.25
C TYR A 107 3.26 -1.19 14.25
N ASP A 108 3.04 -1.60 15.49
CA ASP A 108 2.76 -0.73 16.64
C ASP A 108 4.08 -0.21 17.19
N LYS A 109 4.31 1.09 17.08
CA LYS A 109 5.54 1.73 17.51
C LYS A 109 5.70 1.73 19.04
N LYS A 110 4.60 1.89 19.78
CA LYS A 110 4.60 1.89 21.25
C LYS A 110 4.80 0.48 21.80
N GLY A 111 4.04 -0.47 21.28
CA GLY A 111 4.12 -1.89 21.68
C GLY A 111 5.33 -2.62 21.08
N ARG A 112 6.04 -2.03 20.12
CA ARG A 112 7.17 -2.63 19.38
C ARG A 112 6.83 -3.99 18.82
N SER A 113 5.62 -4.14 18.29
CA SER A 113 5.11 -5.40 17.79
C SER A 113 4.53 -5.24 16.39
N CYS A 114 4.68 -6.27 15.56
CA CYS A 114 4.12 -6.32 14.23
C CYS A 114 3.08 -7.44 14.18
N PHE A 115 1.94 -7.16 13.57
CA PHE A 115 0.87 -8.13 13.40
C PHE A 115 0.25 -8.04 12.01
N LYS A 116 -0.20 -9.19 11.53
CA LYS A 116 -0.98 -9.29 10.29
C LYS A 116 -2.44 -8.98 10.59
N VAL A 117 -3.04 -8.12 9.78
CA VAL A 117 -4.48 -7.84 9.86
C VAL A 117 -5.26 -8.96 9.18
N ALA A 118 -6.27 -9.49 9.87
CA ALA A 118 -7.14 -10.51 9.30
C ALA A 118 -7.83 -9.99 8.03
N ASN A 119 -7.89 -10.83 6.99
CA ASN A 119 -8.48 -10.51 5.69
C ASN A 119 -7.80 -9.35 4.93
N GLY A 120 -6.66 -8.84 5.38
CA GLY A 120 -5.90 -7.79 4.69
C GLY A 120 -6.51 -6.39 4.73
N TYR A 121 -7.49 -6.14 5.60
CA TYR A 121 -8.13 -4.83 5.74
C TYR A 121 -8.65 -4.59 7.16
N ILE A 122 -8.81 -3.34 7.51
CA ILE A 122 -9.41 -2.91 8.76
C ILE A 122 -10.93 -2.91 8.59
N LYS A 123 -11.63 -3.56 9.51
CA LYS A 123 -13.10 -3.54 9.51
C LYS A 123 -13.60 -2.11 9.68
N ASN A 124 -14.52 -1.72 8.82
CA ASN A 124 -15.19 -0.43 8.90
C ASN A 124 -16.64 -0.68 9.39
N ASP A 125 -16.96 -0.10 10.51
CA ASP A 125 -18.29 -0.21 11.15
C ASP A 125 -19.23 0.95 10.79
N LEU A 126 -18.69 2.04 10.21
CA LEU A 126 -19.46 3.19 9.75
C LEU A 126 -20.08 2.97 8.37
N THR A 127 -19.36 2.24 7.50
CA THR A 127 -19.81 1.91 6.15
C THR A 127 -19.72 0.40 5.94
N PRO A 128 -20.69 -0.39 6.43
CA PRO A 128 -20.68 -1.83 6.25
C PRO A 128 -20.54 -2.23 4.79
N GLY A 129 -19.63 -3.15 4.49
CA GLY A 129 -19.35 -3.60 3.11
C GLY A 129 -18.19 -2.89 2.42
N LEU A 130 -17.76 -1.72 2.92
CA LEU A 130 -16.56 -1.01 2.43
C LEU A 130 -15.45 -1.06 3.48
N PRO A 131 -14.58 -2.08 3.47
CA PRO A 131 -13.48 -2.18 4.42
C PRO A 131 -12.47 -1.04 4.22
N PHE A 132 -11.80 -0.65 5.31
CA PHE A 132 -10.77 0.38 5.24
C PHE A 132 -9.42 -0.24 4.90
N ARG A 133 -8.82 0.23 3.80
CA ARG A 133 -7.48 -0.10 3.35
C ARG A 133 -6.69 1.19 3.17
N PRO A 134 -5.78 1.53 4.07
CA PRO A 134 -5.03 2.78 3.95
C PRO A 134 -4.19 2.78 2.68
N VAL A 135 -4.27 3.86 1.90
CA VAL A 135 -3.44 4.10 0.73
C VAL A 135 -2.35 5.13 1.00
N THR A 136 -2.61 6.06 1.92
CA THR A 136 -1.63 7.06 2.37
C THR A 136 -2.02 7.64 3.73
N ALA A 137 -1.07 8.32 4.38
CA ALA A 137 -1.34 9.21 5.50
C ALA A 137 -1.40 10.65 5.00
N LEU A 138 -2.41 11.40 5.44
CA LEU A 138 -2.53 12.84 5.16
C LEU A 138 -1.72 13.67 6.16
N ASP A 139 -1.60 13.16 7.37
CA ASP A 139 -0.78 13.69 8.46
C ASP A 139 -0.42 12.56 9.46
N GLU A 140 0.12 12.92 10.61
CA GLU A 140 0.57 11.97 11.65
C GLU A 140 -0.55 11.14 12.27
N HIS A 141 -1.81 11.55 12.09
CA HIS A 141 -2.98 10.92 12.72
C HIS A 141 -4.11 10.59 11.77
N THR A 142 -3.97 10.97 10.49
CA THR A 142 -5.05 10.87 9.51
C THR A 142 -4.65 9.96 8.37
N LEU A 143 -5.48 8.95 8.12
CA LEU A 143 -5.32 8.00 7.02
C LEU A 143 -6.37 8.23 5.94
N LEU A 144 -5.98 8.00 4.71
CA LEU A 144 -6.84 8.01 3.54
C LEU A 144 -6.99 6.59 2.98
N CYS A 145 -8.21 6.22 2.66
CA CYS A 145 -8.57 5.11 1.79
C CYS A 145 -9.33 5.65 0.58
N MET A 146 -9.17 5.04 -0.57
CA MET A 146 -9.83 5.44 -1.81
C MET A 146 -10.55 4.23 -2.41
N TRP A 147 -11.75 4.47 -2.92
CA TRP A 147 -12.59 3.49 -3.58
C TRP A 147 -13.05 4.02 -4.92
N ASP A 148 -12.86 3.27 -5.98
CA ASP A 148 -13.46 3.60 -7.26
C ASP A 148 -14.99 3.45 -7.20
N ALA A 149 -15.70 4.31 -7.91
CA ALA A 149 -17.17 4.29 -7.93
C ALA A 149 -17.71 2.93 -8.42
N ALA A 150 -17.10 2.38 -9.46
CA ALA A 150 -17.44 1.06 -9.99
C ALA A 150 -17.26 -0.06 -8.93
N GLU A 151 -16.17 -0.03 -8.15
CA GLU A 151 -15.96 -1.01 -7.07
C GLU A 151 -16.99 -0.90 -5.95
N ILE A 152 -17.42 0.32 -5.61
CA ILE A 152 -18.49 0.55 -4.63
C ILE A 152 -19.80 -0.05 -5.14
N LEU A 153 -20.15 0.18 -6.40
CA LEU A 153 -21.37 -0.33 -7.01
C LEU A 153 -21.36 -1.86 -7.06
N GLU A 154 -20.26 -2.50 -7.46
CA GLU A 154 -20.13 -3.97 -7.40
C GLU A 154 -20.35 -4.52 -5.99
N LYS A 155 -19.81 -3.86 -4.96
CA LYS A 155 -20.02 -4.26 -3.57
C LYS A 155 -21.45 -4.02 -3.10
N ALA A 156 -22.09 -2.98 -3.61
CA ALA A 156 -23.49 -2.65 -3.30
C ALA A 156 -24.47 -3.68 -3.85
N GLU A 157 -24.14 -4.42 -4.90
CA GLU A 157 -24.95 -5.57 -5.35
C GLU A 157 -25.15 -6.62 -4.25
N LYS A 158 -24.11 -6.86 -3.44
CA LYS A 158 -24.12 -7.81 -2.32
C LYS A 158 -24.56 -7.16 -1.00
N THR A 159 -24.41 -5.85 -0.90
CA THR A 159 -24.69 -5.07 0.33
C THR A 159 -25.36 -3.74 -0.04
N PRO A 160 -26.67 -3.76 -0.41
CA PRO A 160 -27.37 -2.56 -0.90
C PRO A 160 -27.40 -1.38 0.08
N SER A 161 -27.21 -1.63 1.37
CA SER A 161 -27.15 -0.58 2.40
C SER A 161 -25.97 0.39 2.21
N ILE A 162 -24.95 0.04 1.42
CA ILE A 162 -23.84 0.94 1.07
C ILE A 162 -24.37 2.21 0.42
N LEU A 163 -25.29 2.08 -0.55
CA LEU A 163 -25.86 3.21 -1.29
C LEU A 163 -26.93 3.98 -0.51
N GLN A 164 -27.22 3.61 0.73
CA GLN A 164 -28.12 4.38 1.61
C GLN A 164 -27.36 5.47 2.39
N ILE A 165 -26.02 5.43 2.39
CA ILE A 165 -25.17 6.41 3.04
C ILE A 165 -25.15 7.69 2.19
N GLU A 166 -25.44 8.85 2.78
CA GLU A 166 -25.66 10.12 2.07
C GLU A 166 -24.58 10.44 0.99
N PRO A 167 -23.28 10.33 1.26
CA PRO A 167 -22.27 10.63 0.24
C PRO A 167 -22.26 9.63 -0.95
N LEU A 168 -22.94 8.48 -0.82
CA LEU A 168 -22.93 7.41 -1.83
C LEU A 168 -24.28 7.26 -2.54
N LYS A 169 -25.29 8.02 -2.12
CA LYS A 169 -26.61 8.02 -2.79
C LYS A 169 -26.48 8.59 -4.19
N GLY A 170 -26.98 7.84 -5.17
CA GLY A 170 -26.97 8.26 -6.57
C GLY A 170 -25.59 8.14 -7.26
N LEU A 171 -24.65 7.43 -6.65
CA LEU A 171 -23.33 7.14 -7.23
C LEU A 171 -23.49 6.44 -8.58
N ASN A 172 -22.75 6.88 -9.60
CA ASN A 172 -22.67 6.30 -10.93
C ASN A 172 -21.26 5.75 -11.17
N GLU A 173 -21.14 4.83 -12.11
CA GLU A 173 -19.87 4.14 -12.43
C GLU A 173 -18.77 5.12 -12.88
N ASP A 174 -19.15 6.20 -13.58
CA ASP A 174 -18.24 7.21 -14.11
C ASP A 174 -17.93 8.34 -13.12
N ASP A 175 -18.42 8.26 -11.88
CA ASP A 175 -18.13 9.27 -10.86
C ASP A 175 -16.68 9.18 -10.38
N ASN A 176 -16.18 10.28 -9.85
CA ASN A 176 -14.85 10.34 -9.26
C ASN A 176 -14.72 9.35 -8.08
N PRO A 177 -13.50 8.86 -7.80
CA PRO A 177 -13.25 8.01 -6.65
C PRO A 177 -13.71 8.64 -5.32
N VAL A 178 -14.28 7.81 -4.47
CA VAL A 178 -14.72 8.21 -3.12
C VAL A 178 -13.57 8.10 -2.14
N MET A 179 -13.30 9.18 -1.42
CA MET A 179 -12.27 9.23 -0.39
C MET A 179 -12.87 8.97 0.99
N MET A 180 -12.31 8.01 1.71
CA MET A 180 -12.65 7.72 3.10
C MET A 180 -11.49 8.18 3.99
N ILE A 181 -11.76 9.15 4.87
CA ILE A 181 -10.78 9.70 5.80
C ILE A 181 -11.02 9.10 7.18
N VAL A 182 -9.96 8.59 7.81
CA VAL A 182 -10.01 8.00 9.15
C VAL A 182 -9.04 8.71 10.06
N TYR A 183 -9.54 9.19 11.19
CA TYR A 183 -8.75 9.79 12.25
C TYR A 183 -8.36 8.74 13.27
N LEU A 184 -7.07 8.55 13.47
CA LEU A 184 -6.55 7.64 14.49
C LEU A 184 -6.74 8.27 15.87
N LYS A 185 -7.22 7.47 16.82
CA LYS A 185 -7.28 7.92 18.22
C LYS A 185 -5.86 8.13 18.74
N GLN A 186 -5.64 9.27 19.33
CA GLN A 186 -4.40 9.50 20.08
C GLN A 186 -4.39 8.60 21.32
N PRO A 187 -3.25 7.98 21.64
CA PRO A 187 -3.12 7.10 22.81
C PRO A 187 -3.24 7.85 24.13
#